data_80a48b80220f33f77a7921cc0a59b2ed
#
_entry.id   80a48b80220f33f77a7921cc0a59b2ed
#
_cell.length_a   1.000
_cell.length_b   1.000
_cell.length_c   1.000
_cell.angle_alpha   90.00
_cell.angle_beta   90.00
_cell.angle_gamma   90.00
#
_symmetry.space_group_name_H-M   'P 1'
#
loop_
_entity.id
_entity.type
_entity.pdbx_description
1 polymer ?
#
loop_
_entity_poly.entity_id
_entity_poly.type
_entity_poly.pdbx_seq_one_letter_code
_entity_poly.pdbx_strand_id
1 'polypeptide(L)'
;IDDLLAAVRAALDARGVAAPLMVVRGDGSLMTEQFARECPVETMLSGPASSVTGAMRLSGERDMVVVDIGGTTTDLAVVRAGRAQLVSDGVDVGGWRTGTRAIDITTVGLGGDSSITWSSKDGLALSTVRALPLCQLSSRRPEIRQLLERMADEDKAFSYARGVFFVLNRALPRHMTLSRDE
;
A
#
# COMPACT_ATOMS: atom_id res chain seq x y z
N ILE A 1 9.63 -9.92 -15.51
CA ILE A 1 8.26 -10.45 -15.40
C ILE A 1 8.20 -11.95 -15.71
N ASP A 2 8.96 -12.46 -16.68
CA ASP A 2 8.94 -13.86 -17.12
C ASP A 2 9.23 -14.83 -15.98
N ASP A 3 10.32 -14.61 -15.23
CA ASP A 3 10.71 -15.45 -14.10
C ASP A 3 9.63 -15.49 -13.02
N LEU A 4 9.01 -14.32 -12.73
CA LEU A 4 7.92 -14.24 -11.78
C LEU A 4 6.71 -15.05 -12.22
N LEU A 5 6.26 -14.87 -13.46
CA LEU A 5 5.10 -15.60 -13.99
C LEU A 5 5.37 -17.10 -14.07
N ALA A 6 6.59 -17.50 -14.46
CA ALA A 6 7.00 -18.91 -14.46
C ALA A 6 6.97 -19.51 -13.04
N ALA A 7 7.49 -18.77 -12.04
CA ALA A 7 7.47 -19.22 -10.66
C ALA A 7 6.04 -19.35 -10.10
N VAL A 8 5.16 -18.38 -10.42
CA VAL A 8 3.74 -18.44 -10.02
C VAL A 8 3.06 -19.63 -10.67
N ARG A 9 3.26 -19.87 -11.97
CA ARG A 9 2.71 -21.04 -12.69
C ARG A 9 3.15 -22.32 -12.04
N ALA A 10 4.45 -22.51 -11.81
CA ALA A 10 4.98 -23.70 -11.16
C ALA A 10 4.39 -23.93 -9.76
N ALA A 11 4.19 -22.84 -8.99
CA ALA A 11 3.58 -22.92 -7.67
C ALA A 11 2.09 -23.31 -7.71
N LEU A 12 1.35 -22.88 -8.73
CA LEU A 12 -0.04 -23.28 -8.97
C LEU A 12 -0.14 -24.74 -9.39
N ASP A 13 0.70 -25.16 -10.33
CA ASP A 13 0.74 -26.54 -10.86
C ASP A 13 1.10 -27.53 -9.73
N ALA A 14 2.06 -27.17 -8.87
CA ALA A 14 2.44 -27.99 -7.71
C ALA A 14 1.29 -28.15 -6.68
N ARG A 15 0.29 -27.26 -6.72
CA ARG A 15 -0.90 -27.32 -5.89
C ARG A 15 -2.13 -27.89 -6.61
N GLY A 16 -1.97 -28.39 -7.83
CA GLY A 16 -3.04 -28.93 -8.65
C GLY A 16 -4.05 -27.88 -9.15
N VAL A 17 -3.65 -26.60 -9.21
CA VAL A 17 -4.51 -25.51 -9.68
C VAL A 17 -4.32 -25.36 -11.18
N ALA A 18 -5.27 -25.89 -11.96
CA ALA A 18 -5.26 -25.84 -13.43
C ALA A 18 -5.95 -24.59 -14.03
N ALA A 19 -6.34 -23.62 -13.20
CA ALA A 19 -6.99 -22.41 -13.65
C ALA A 19 -6.06 -21.54 -14.54
N PRO A 20 -6.61 -20.81 -15.53
CA PRO A 20 -5.84 -19.84 -16.29
C PRO A 20 -5.25 -18.75 -15.37
N LEU A 21 -3.96 -18.44 -15.57
CA LEU A 21 -3.32 -17.34 -14.88
C LEU A 21 -3.65 -16.04 -15.63
N MET A 22 -4.32 -15.13 -14.92
CA MET A 22 -4.64 -13.80 -15.42
C MET A 22 -3.86 -12.75 -14.65
N VAL A 23 -3.41 -11.72 -15.34
CA VAL A 23 -2.63 -10.61 -14.77
C VAL A 23 -3.45 -9.33 -14.86
N VAL A 24 -3.47 -8.56 -13.77
CA VAL A 24 -4.15 -7.26 -13.75
C VAL A 24 -3.30 -6.24 -14.49
N ARG A 25 -3.93 -5.40 -15.31
CA ARG A 25 -3.33 -4.27 -16.00
C ARG A 25 -3.43 -2.99 -15.17
N GLY A 26 -2.67 -1.98 -15.56
CA GLY A 26 -2.72 -0.66 -14.93
C GLY A 26 -4.08 0.04 -14.98
N ASP A 27 -4.94 -0.32 -15.92
CA ASP A 27 -6.32 0.18 -16.04
C ASP A 27 -7.37 -0.65 -15.25
N GLY A 28 -6.92 -1.66 -14.50
CA GLY A 28 -7.78 -2.56 -13.73
C GLY A 28 -8.41 -3.70 -14.51
N SER A 29 -8.20 -3.78 -15.83
CA SER A 29 -8.63 -4.91 -16.65
C SER A 29 -7.70 -6.11 -16.49
N LEU A 30 -8.10 -7.27 -17.05
CA LEU A 30 -7.30 -8.49 -17.00
C LEU A 30 -6.67 -8.78 -18.38
N MET A 31 -5.48 -9.34 -18.36
CA MET A 31 -4.79 -9.89 -19.52
C MET A 31 -4.29 -11.30 -19.24
N THR A 32 -4.03 -12.06 -20.31
CA THR A 32 -3.45 -13.38 -20.19
C THR A 32 -1.97 -13.31 -19.78
N GLU A 33 -1.47 -14.37 -19.16
CA GLU A 33 -0.05 -14.53 -18.86
C GLU A 33 0.84 -14.31 -20.09
N GLN A 34 0.43 -14.84 -21.23
CA GLN A 34 1.18 -14.68 -22.48
C GLN A 34 1.29 -13.22 -22.89
N PHE A 35 0.17 -12.47 -22.87
CA PHE A 35 0.19 -11.06 -23.23
C PHE A 35 1.03 -10.22 -22.24
N ALA A 36 1.01 -10.58 -20.95
CA ALA A 36 1.85 -9.91 -19.96
C ALA A 36 3.35 -10.10 -20.22
N ARG A 37 3.75 -11.23 -20.78
CA ARG A 37 5.13 -11.50 -21.20
C ARG A 37 5.53 -10.68 -22.43
N GLU A 38 4.62 -10.59 -23.40
CA GLU A 38 4.83 -9.83 -24.63
C GLU A 38 4.82 -8.31 -24.40
N CYS A 39 3.97 -7.84 -23.49
CA CYS A 39 3.77 -6.42 -23.17
C CYS A 39 3.90 -6.13 -21.67
N PRO A 40 5.08 -6.30 -21.06
CA PRO A 40 5.25 -6.16 -19.62
C PRO A 40 4.94 -4.76 -19.07
N VAL A 41 5.02 -3.73 -19.90
CA VAL A 41 4.65 -2.34 -19.52
C VAL A 41 3.20 -2.24 -19.06
N GLU A 42 2.30 -3.10 -19.54
CA GLU A 42 0.90 -3.13 -19.13
C GLU A 42 0.69 -3.61 -17.68
N THR A 43 1.72 -4.21 -17.07
CA THR A 43 1.68 -4.60 -15.64
C THR A 43 2.02 -3.44 -14.69
N MET A 44 2.47 -2.30 -15.23
CA MET A 44 2.79 -1.15 -14.38
C MET A 44 1.54 -0.63 -13.70
N LEU A 45 1.66 -0.28 -12.41
CA LEU A 45 0.56 0.16 -11.55
C LEU A 45 -0.56 -0.89 -11.35
N SER A 46 -0.33 -2.14 -11.69
CA SER A 46 -1.31 -3.23 -11.50
C SER A 46 -1.67 -3.47 -10.04
N GLY A 47 -0.74 -3.26 -9.10
CA GLY A 47 -0.99 -3.37 -7.66
C GLY A 47 -2.05 -2.38 -7.18
N PRO A 48 -1.81 -1.07 -7.28
CA PRO A 48 -2.82 -0.06 -6.97
C PRO A 48 -4.13 -0.21 -7.75
N ALA A 49 -4.07 -0.57 -9.04
CA ALA A 49 -5.26 -0.84 -9.85
C ALA A 49 -6.10 -2.01 -9.30
N SER A 50 -5.43 -3.05 -8.79
CA SER A 50 -6.11 -4.19 -8.13
C SER A 50 -6.81 -3.76 -6.84
N SER A 51 -6.16 -2.92 -6.03
CA SER A 51 -6.73 -2.38 -4.80
C SER A 51 -7.99 -1.55 -5.09
N VAL A 52 -7.95 -0.68 -6.09
CA VAL A 52 -9.12 0.12 -6.51
C VAL A 52 -10.26 -0.77 -7.01
N THR A 53 -9.95 -1.73 -7.89
CA THR A 53 -10.96 -2.66 -8.44
C THR A 53 -11.56 -3.53 -7.34
N GLY A 54 -10.74 -4.00 -6.39
CA GLY A 54 -11.18 -4.75 -5.23
C GLY A 54 -12.09 -3.94 -4.32
N ALA A 55 -11.72 -2.69 -4.01
CA ALA A 55 -12.53 -1.77 -3.20
C ALA A 55 -13.89 -1.48 -3.84
N MET A 56 -13.93 -1.23 -5.15
CA MET A 56 -15.18 -1.06 -5.91
C MET A 56 -16.09 -2.30 -5.79
N ARG A 57 -15.52 -3.48 -5.90
CA ARG A 57 -16.27 -4.74 -5.83
C ARG A 57 -16.81 -5.03 -4.42
N LEU A 58 -16.02 -4.73 -3.40
CA LEU A 58 -16.36 -5.02 -2.00
C LEU A 58 -17.36 -4.01 -1.42
N SER A 59 -17.19 -2.72 -1.72
CA SER A 59 -18.08 -1.68 -1.21
C SER A 59 -19.45 -1.66 -1.89
N GLY A 60 -19.50 -1.97 -3.18
CA GLY A 60 -20.68 -1.81 -4.01
C GLY A 60 -21.06 -0.34 -4.29
N GLU A 61 -20.28 0.62 -3.78
CA GLU A 61 -20.52 2.05 -3.95
C GLU A 61 -20.17 2.50 -5.37
N ARG A 62 -20.95 3.46 -5.88
CA ARG A 62 -20.73 4.00 -7.23
C ARG A 62 -19.84 5.23 -7.26
N ASP A 63 -19.83 5.97 -6.17
CA ASP A 63 -19.05 7.20 -6.02
C ASP A 63 -18.26 7.11 -4.72
N MET A 64 -16.91 7.06 -4.81
CA MET A 64 -16.05 6.92 -3.65
C MET A 64 -14.64 7.43 -3.93
N VAL A 65 -13.90 7.67 -2.86
CA VAL A 65 -12.46 7.80 -2.88
C VAL A 65 -11.87 6.52 -2.27
N VAL A 66 -11.00 5.87 -3.00
CA VAL A 66 -10.24 4.72 -2.50
C VAL A 66 -8.92 5.24 -1.93
N VAL A 67 -8.60 4.83 -0.71
CA VAL A 67 -7.36 5.16 -0.02
C VAL A 67 -6.69 3.85 0.37
N ASP A 68 -5.62 3.50 -0.33
CA ASP A 68 -4.82 2.30 -0.04
C ASP A 68 -3.56 2.71 0.74
N ILE A 69 -3.53 2.40 2.02
CA ILE A 69 -2.43 2.75 2.91
C ILE A 69 -1.50 1.55 3.04
N GLY A 70 -0.37 1.62 2.33
CA GLY A 70 0.68 0.62 2.38
C GLY A 70 1.70 0.84 3.50
N GLY A 71 2.77 0.06 3.46
CA GLY A 71 3.88 0.20 4.42
C GLY A 71 4.68 1.49 4.24
N THR A 72 4.79 1.99 3.02
CA THR A 72 5.67 3.11 2.63
C THR A 72 4.93 4.26 1.99
N THR A 73 3.86 3.95 1.23
CA THR A 73 3.08 4.91 0.46
C THR A 73 1.59 4.76 0.73
N THR A 74 0.86 5.81 0.41
CA THR A 74 -0.60 5.80 0.33
C THR A 74 -1.01 6.15 -1.09
N ASP A 75 -1.82 5.30 -1.70
CA ASP A 75 -2.38 5.49 -3.02
C ASP A 75 -3.84 5.95 -2.93
N LEU A 76 -4.17 7.00 -3.69
CA LEU A 76 -5.49 7.62 -3.73
C LEU A 76 -6.06 7.52 -5.14
N ALA A 77 -7.30 7.05 -5.26
CA ALA A 77 -8.01 7.00 -6.52
C ALA A 77 -9.47 7.44 -6.36
N VAL A 78 -10.02 8.03 -7.40
CA VAL A 78 -11.42 8.48 -7.44
C VAL A 78 -12.23 7.54 -8.32
N VAL A 79 -13.36 7.08 -7.78
CA VAL A 79 -14.37 6.32 -8.51
C VAL A 79 -15.63 7.18 -8.66
N ARG A 80 -16.14 7.29 -9.88
CA ARG A 80 -17.38 8.02 -10.17
C ARG A 80 -18.29 7.18 -11.06
N ALA A 81 -19.58 7.16 -10.74
CA ALA A 81 -20.60 6.39 -11.46
C ALA A 81 -20.22 4.91 -11.64
N GLY A 82 -19.52 4.31 -10.67
CA GLY A 82 -19.06 2.93 -10.71
C GLY A 82 -17.88 2.68 -11.64
N ARG A 83 -17.09 3.72 -11.95
CA ARG A 83 -15.88 3.61 -12.78
C ARG A 83 -14.72 4.36 -12.15
N ALA A 84 -13.57 3.71 -12.09
CA ALA A 84 -12.33 4.40 -11.73
C ALA A 84 -11.98 5.43 -12.82
N GLN A 85 -11.46 6.58 -12.40
CA GLN A 85 -10.95 7.57 -13.35
C GLN A 85 -9.71 7.00 -14.03
N LEU A 86 -9.56 7.25 -15.33
CA LEU A 86 -8.44 6.75 -16.13
C LEU A 86 -7.62 7.89 -16.71
N VAL A 87 -6.33 7.71 -16.77
CA VAL A 87 -5.41 8.50 -17.59
C VAL A 87 -5.20 7.77 -18.90
N SER A 88 -5.60 8.39 -20.02
CA SER A 88 -5.52 7.77 -21.36
C SER A 88 -4.15 7.93 -22.01
N ASP A 89 -3.42 8.99 -21.65
CA ASP A 89 -2.16 9.37 -22.32
C ASP A 89 -0.92 8.76 -21.66
N GLY A 90 -1.13 7.78 -20.79
CA GLY A 90 -0.08 7.13 -20.01
C GLY A 90 0.23 7.86 -18.70
N VAL A 91 0.94 7.18 -17.83
CA VAL A 91 1.38 7.67 -16.52
C VAL A 91 2.89 7.86 -16.51
N ASP A 92 3.33 8.82 -15.71
CA ASP A 92 4.76 9.03 -15.49
C ASP A 92 5.28 8.06 -14.43
N VAL A 93 6.26 7.25 -14.80
CA VAL A 93 6.95 6.34 -13.88
C VAL A 93 8.45 6.56 -14.00
N GLY A 94 9.06 7.00 -12.92
CA GLY A 94 10.50 7.28 -12.88
C GLY A 94 10.96 8.34 -13.90
N GLY A 95 10.10 9.29 -14.25
CA GLY A 95 10.38 10.32 -15.25
C GLY A 95 10.12 9.91 -16.71
N TRP A 96 9.54 8.72 -16.93
CA TRP A 96 9.19 8.22 -18.25
C TRP A 96 7.68 8.03 -18.39
N ARG A 97 7.13 8.51 -19.51
CA ARG A 97 5.71 8.31 -19.80
C ARG A 97 5.49 6.96 -20.46
N THR A 98 4.61 6.15 -19.87
CA THR A 98 4.41 4.74 -20.28
C THR A 98 3.63 4.59 -21.59
N GLY A 99 2.80 5.57 -21.96
CA GLY A 99 1.90 5.48 -23.11
C GLY A 99 0.77 4.45 -22.98
N THR A 100 0.64 3.78 -21.80
CA THR A 100 -0.42 2.81 -21.53
C THR A 100 -1.52 3.43 -20.68
N ARG A 101 -2.76 2.98 -20.87
CA ARG A 101 -3.89 3.41 -20.03
C ARG A 101 -3.73 2.88 -18.62
N ALA A 102 -3.98 3.73 -17.63
CA ALA A 102 -3.96 3.34 -16.23
C ALA A 102 -5.05 4.07 -15.45
N ILE A 103 -5.40 3.52 -14.27
CA ILE A 103 -6.22 4.24 -13.31
C ILE A 103 -5.44 5.49 -12.86
N ASP A 104 -6.15 6.62 -12.75
CA ASP A 104 -5.59 7.87 -12.21
C ASP A 104 -5.36 7.71 -10.71
N ILE A 105 -4.10 7.51 -10.34
CA ILE A 105 -3.68 7.24 -8.97
C ILE A 105 -2.70 8.31 -8.53
N THR A 106 -3.01 8.95 -7.42
CA THR A 106 -2.10 9.87 -6.73
C THR A 106 -1.39 9.13 -5.60
N THR A 107 -0.08 8.98 -5.69
CA THR A 107 0.74 8.33 -4.66
C THR A 107 1.39 9.37 -3.76
N VAL A 108 1.22 9.20 -2.45
CA VAL A 108 1.84 10.04 -1.42
C VAL A 108 2.82 9.19 -0.60
N GLY A 109 4.00 9.72 -0.32
CA GLY A 109 5.05 9.05 0.47
C GLY A 109 4.73 8.99 1.97
N LEU A 110 3.51 8.61 2.31
CA LEU A 110 3.00 8.43 3.67
C LEU A 110 2.49 6.99 3.82
N GLY A 111 3.02 6.25 4.76
CA GLY A 111 2.65 4.85 4.98
C GLY A 111 2.98 4.40 6.41
N GLY A 112 2.86 3.11 6.66
CA GLY A 112 3.06 2.51 7.98
C GLY A 112 4.46 2.69 8.58
N ASP A 113 5.47 2.96 7.76
CA ASP A 113 6.84 3.26 8.18
C ASP A 113 7.14 4.77 8.28
N SER A 114 6.16 5.63 8.05
CA SER A 114 6.34 7.09 8.15
C SER A 114 6.42 7.53 9.60
N SER A 115 7.45 8.29 9.94
CA SER A 115 7.57 8.94 11.24
C SER A 115 6.89 10.31 11.19
N ILE A 116 5.92 10.51 12.08
CA ILE A 116 5.18 11.75 12.19
C ILE A 116 5.63 12.46 13.45
N THR A 117 5.98 13.72 13.32
CA THR A 117 6.31 14.61 14.45
C THR A 117 5.24 15.67 14.60
N TRP A 118 5.06 16.14 15.83
CA TRP A 118 4.17 17.26 16.13
C TRP A 118 4.88 18.29 17.00
N SER A 119 4.67 19.54 16.67
CA SER A 119 5.07 20.64 17.52
C SER A 119 3.91 21.63 17.68
N SER A 120 3.87 22.36 18.80
CA SER A 120 2.87 23.40 19.03
C SER A 120 3.00 24.59 18.07
N LYS A 121 4.16 24.77 17.46
CA LYS A 121 4.46 25.85 16.52
C LYS A 121 4.13 25.49 15.08
N ASP A 122 4.52 24.30 14.65
CA ASP A 122 4.51 23.92 13.23
C ASP A 122 3.43 22.87 12.90
N GLY A 123 2.73 22.34 13.93
CA GLY A 123 1.72 21.31 13.78
C GLY A 123 2.31 19.94 13.48
N LEU A 124 1.62 19.17 12.64
CA LEU A 124 2.05 17.84 12.18
C LEU A 124 3.05 17.98 11.03
N ALA A 125 4.14 17.25 11.10
CA ALA A 125 5.14 17.15 10.04
C ALA A 125 5.57 15.71 9.80
N LEU A 126 5.81 15.36 8.54
CA LEU A 126 6.44 14.10 8.16
C LEU A 126 7.95 14.23 8.33
N SER A 127 8.54 13.30 9.07
CA SER A 127 10.00 13.20 9.19
C SER A 127 10.58 12.48 7.96
N THR A 128 11.82 12.80 7.63
CA THR A 128 12.62 12.03 6.66
C THR A 128 13.07 10.68 7.21
N VAL A 129 13.04 10.52 8.54
CA VAL A 129 13.37 9.27 9.21
C VAL A 129 12.20 8.31 9.10
N ARG A 130 12.45 7.07 8.70
CA ARG A 130 11.46 6.01 8.69
C ARG A 130 11.30 5.36 10.06
N ALA A 131 10.08 5.05 10.44
CA ALA A 131 9.76 4.35 11.68
C ALA A 131 9.65 2.84 11.42
N LEU A 132 9.95 2.03 12.44
CA LEU A 132 9.67 0.60 12.37
C LEU A 132 8.15 0.38 12.45
N PRO A 133 7.53 -0.27 11.45
CA PRO A 133 6.08 -0.50 11.46
C PRO A 133 5.61 -1.25 12.71
N LEU A 134 4.46 -0.86 13.26
CA LEU A 134 3.91 -1.48 14.47
C LEU A 134 3.71 -2.99 14.35
N CYS A 135 3.37 -3.49 13.16
CA CYS A 135 3.23 -4.94 12.90
C CYS A 135 4.56 -5.69 13.08
N GLN A 136 5.69 -5.12 12.62
CA GLN A 136 7.00 -5.70 12.84
C GLN A 136 7.45 -5.58 14.30
N LEU A 137 7.16 -4.43 14.90
CA LEU A 137 7.52 -4.17 16.28
C LEU A 137 6.78 -5.13 17.23
N SER A 138 5.47 -5.29 17.08
CA SER A 138 4.66 -6.18 17.90
C SER A 138 5.03 -7.66 17.72
N SER A 139 5.51 -8.07 16.53
CA SER A 139 6.01 -9.44 16.33
C SER A 139 7.32 -9.72 17.06
N ARG A 140 8.17 -8.69 17.24
CA ARG A 140 9.48 -8.79 17.91
C ARG A 140 9.40 -8.52 19.42
N ARG A 141 8.33 -7.87 19.88
CA ARG A 141 8.15 -7.36 21.23
C ARG A 141 6.74 -7.69 21.72
N PRO A 142 6.57 -8.83 22.43
CA PRO A 142 5.26 -9.25 22.93
C PRO A 142 4.57 -8.22 23.83
N GLU A 143 5.34 -7.44 24.59
CA GLU A 143 4.85 -6.34 25.43
C GLU A 143 4.13 -5.24 24.64
N ILE A 144 4.59 -4.97 23.41
CA ILE A 144 3.94 -4.00 22.51
C ILE A 144 2.61 -4.55 22.02
N ARG A 145 2.59 -5.84 21.66
CA ARG A 145 1.36 -6.50 21.23
C ARG A 145 0.30 -6.45 22.32
N GLN A 146 0.65 -6.79 23.55
CA GLN A 146 -0.26 -6.74 24.70
C GLN A 146 -0.77 -5.31 24.96
N LEU A 147 0.06 -4.30 24.74
CA LEU A 147 -0.35 -2.90 24.85
C LEU A 147 -1.38 -2.52 23.78
N LEU A 148 -1.15 -2.93 22.53
CA LEU A 148 -2.07 -2.68 21.42
C LEU A 148 -3.42 -3.39 21.61
N GLU A 149 -3.40 -4.64 22.08
CA GLU A 149 -4.59 -5.42 22.40
C GLU A 149 -5.42 -4.72 23.50
N ARG A 150 -4.79 -4.30 24.60
CA ARG A 150 -5.47 -3.55 25.67
C ARG A 150 -6.05 -2.22 25.20
N MET A 151 -5.41 -1.56 24.26
CA MET A 151 -5.91 -0.30 23.70
C MET A 151 -7.10 -0.52 22.78
N ALA A 152 -7.16 -1.64 22.07
CA ALA A 152 -8.30 -1.99 21.22
C ALA A 152 -9.54 -2.35 22.05
N ASP A 153 -9.35 -2.94 23.24
CA ASP A 153 -10.44 -3.31 24.16
C ASP A 153 -10.98 -2.12 24.98
N GLU A 154 -10.17 -1.07 25.14
CA GLU A 154 -10.63 0.17 25.79
C GLU A 154 -11.45 1.01 24.78
N ASP A 155 -12.78 0.95 24.91
CA ASP A 155 -13.78 1.71 24.14
C ASP A 155 -13.71 3.24 24.46
N LYS A 156 -12.52 3.75 24.71
CA LYS A 156 -12.25 5.14 25.06
C LYS A 156 -11.72 5.88 23.86
N ALA A 157 -12.46 6.91 23.48
CA ALA A 157 -12.08 7.92 22.51
C ALA A 157 -10.58 8.15 22.49
N PHE A 158 -9.99 8.03 21.32
CA PHE A 158 -8.59 8.25 21.04
C PHE A 158 -8.15 9.59 21.63
N SER A 159 -7.57 9.57 22.83
CA SER A 159 -7.01 10.77 23.42
C SER A 159 -5.65 11.01 22.80
N TYR A 160 -5.50 12.12 22.10
CA TYR A 160 -4.26 12.60 21.50
C TYR A 160 -3.07 12.60 22.49
N ALA A 161 -3.34 12.85 23.79
CA ALA A 161 -2.35 12.81 24.86
C ALA A 161 -1.82 11.39 25.16
N ARG A 162 -2.51 10.34 24.74
CA ARG A 162 -2.08 8.94 24.85
C ARG A 162 -1.33 8.46 23.63
N GLY A 163 -0.81 9.37 22.80
CA GLY A 163 -0.06 9.05 21.59
C GLY A 163 0.89 7.90 21.80
N VAL A 164 0.46 6.72 21.40
CA VAL A 164 1.19 5.45 21.48
C VAL A 164 2.61 5.61 20.94
N PHE A 165 2.76 6.44 19.92
CA PHE A 165 4.02 6.79 19.31
C PHE A 165 5.02 7.44 20.28
N PHE A 166 4.56 8.20 21.26
CA PHE A 166 5.42 8.81 22.27
C PHE A 166 6.01 7.78 23.23
N VAL A 167 5.22 6.81 23.63
CA VAL A 167 5.67 5.71 24.52
C VAL A 167 6.63 4.79 23.77
N LEU A 168 6.32 4.47 22.52
CA LEU A 168 7.17 3.63 21.66
C LEU A 168 8.52 4.27 21.37
N ASN A 169 8.56 5.56 21.06
CA ASN A 169 9.82 6.27 20.76
C ASN A 169 10.76 6.40 21.98
N ARG A 170 10.21 6.41 23.20
CA ARG A 170 11.02 6.38 24.45
C ARG A 170 11.55 5.00 24.80
N ALA A 171 10.82 3.96 24.44
CA ALA A 171 11.15 2.57 24.80
C ALA A 171 12.00 1.86 23.75
N LEU A 172 12.16 2.44 22.55
CA LEU A 172 12.89 1.80 21.45
C LEU A 172 14.38 2.12 21.50
N PRO A 173 15.24 1.09 21.51
CA PRO A 173 16.67 1.27 21.26
C PRO A 173 16.91 1.96 19.90
N ARG A 174 17.95 2.78 19.78
CA ARG A 174 18.31 3.51 18.55
C ARG A 174 18.40 2.63 17.29
N HIS A 175 18.81 1.38 17.43
CA HIS A 175 18.92 0.42 16.32
C HIS A 175 17.58 -0.08 15.78
N MET A 176 16.45 0.32 16.37
CA MET A 176 15.10 0.03 15.86
C MET A 176 14.49 1.18 15.06
N THR A 177 15.14 2.32 14.99
CA THR A 177 14.79 3.39 14.06
C THR A 177 15.61 3.20 12.79
N LEU A 178 14.93 3.14 11.63
CA LEU A 178 15.60 3.13 10.33
C LEU A 178 16.04 4.57 10.03
N SER A 179 17.27 4.90 10.38
CA SER A 179 17.92 6.11 9.89
C SER A 179 18.60 5.80 8.56
N ARG A 180 18.47 6.71 7.58
CA ARG A 180 19.20 6.60 6.31
C ARG A 180 20.69 6.97 6.42
N ASP A 181 21.11 7.42 7.59
CA ASP A 181 22.44 7.95 7.84
C ASP A 181 23.35 6.95 8.61
N GLU A 182 22.99 5.63 8.59
CA GLU A 182 23.86 4.55 9.05
C GLU A 182 24.11 3.53 7.94
#